data_46e075f1dc4674e80ced54bb9a3761ba
#
_entry.id   46e075f1dc4674e80ced54bb9a3761ba
#
_cell.length_a   1.000
_cell.length_b   1.000
_cell.length_c   1.000
_cell.angle_alpha   90.00
_cell.angle_beta   90.00
_cell.angle_gamma   90.00
#
_symmetry.space_group_name_H-M   'P 1'
#
loop_
_entity.id
_entity.type
_entity.pdbx_description
1 polymer ?
#
loop_
_entity_poly.entity_id
_entity_poly.type
_entity_poly.pdbx_seq_one_letter_code
_entity_poly.pdbx_strand_id
1 'polypeptide(L)'
;LPMVLFPLFGVCKPAAAMAPYASDTIFLFMGAFILAAGVTKWGLDRRIALFVMSCIGATPKKIVFGIMLTTGTLSAFMSNTACAAMMVPVAIALVNLVHSTNDPNDKEAAVREHRFTICLLLALAYSASIGGMATLIGSPPNGIYMRFMEQTYGTSVSIVDWMKVGVPVAVMMFLVAYFVLANIMFRDMGAVSYTHLTLPTIRL
;
A
#
# COMPACT_ATOMS: atom_id res chain seq x y z
N LEU A 1 -10.35 -14.34 21.37
CA LEU A 1 -10.15 -15.67 21.99
C LEU A 1 -9.20 -15.62 23.20
N PRO A 2 -7.96 -15.03 23.18
CA PRO A 2 -7.05 -15.05 24.35
C PRO A 2 -7.63 -14.39 25.59
N MET A 3 -8.39 -13.30 25.48
CA MET A 3 -9.04 -12.60 26.58
C MET A 3 -9.98 -13.47 27.43
N VAL A 4 -10.60 -14.47 26.80
CA VAL A 4 -11.54 -15.39 27.46
C VAL A 4 -10.85 -16.68 27.88
N LEU A 5 -10.04 -17.26 26.98
CA LEU A 5 -9.43 -18.56 27.21
C LEU A 5 -8.33 -18.53 28.28
N PHE A 6 -7.50 -17.49 28.32
CA PHE A 6 -6.42 -17.42 29.31
C PHE A 6 -6.93 -17.34 30.75
N PRO A 7 -7.92 -16.49 31.08
CA PRO A 7 -8.53 -16.55 32.41
C PRO A 7 -9.28 -17.85 32.68
N LEU A 8 -10.00 -18.40 31.69
CA LEU A 8 -10.78 -19.64 31.86
C LEU A 8 -9.90 -20.83 32.18
N PHE A 9 -8.73 -20.94 31.54
CA PHE A 9 -7.75 -22.00 31.79
C PHE A 9 -6.78 -21.67 32.92
N GLY A 10 -6.99 -20.58 33.66
CA GLY A 10 -6.15 -20.23 34.79
C GLY A 10 -4.72 -19.80 34.47
N VAL A 11 -4.44 -19.45 33.17
CA VAL A 11 -3.11 -19.02 32.70
C VAL A 11 -2.73 -17.67 33.29
N CYS A 12 -3.70 -16.75 33.41
CA CYS A 12 -3.50 -15.42 34.01
C CYS A 12 -4.82 -14.86 34.54
N LYS A 13 -4.71 -13.82 35.39
CA LYS A 13 -5.88 -13.08 35.91
C LYS A 13 -6.60 -12.34 34.78
N PRO A 14 -7.95 -12.19 34.86
CA PRO A 14 -8.72 -11.48 33.82
C PRO A 14 -8.17 -10.08 33.50
N ALA A 15 -7.80 -9.30 34.53
CA ALA A 15 -7.22 -7.98 34.35
C ALA A 15 -5.90 -8.01 33.54
N ALA A 16 -5.04 -8.99 33.75
CA ALA A 16 -3.78 -9.16 33.03
C ALA A 16 -4.03 -9.58 31.57
N ALA A 17 -5.07 -10.39 31.31
CA ALA A 17 -5.46 -10.78 29.96
C ALA A 17 -6.04 -9.61 29.15
N MET A 18 -6.72 -8.66 29.83
CA MET A 18 -7.41 -7.54 29.19
C MET A 18 -6.53 -6.30 29.01
N ALA A 19 -5.55 -6.07 29.89
CA ALA A 19 -4.68 -4.91 29.89
C ALA A 19 -4.00 -4.61 28.52
N PRO A 20 -3.50 -5.61 27.75
CA PRO A 20 -2.93 -5.35 26.44
C PRO A 20 -3.91 -4.77 25.41
N TYR A 21 -5.21 -5.02 25.57
CA TYR A 21 -6.25 -4.56 24.65
C TYR A 21 -6.75 -3.13 24.90
N ALA A 22 -6.40 -2.55 26.06
CA ALA A 22 -6.72 -1.17 26.44
C ALA A 22 -5.46 -0.32 26.52
N SER A 23 -4.57 -0.44 25.53
CA SER A 23 -3.33 0.34 25.45
C SER A 23 -3.46 1.55 24.53
N ASP A 24 -2.68 2.59 24.80
CA ASP A 24 -2.62 3.82 23.99
C ASP A 24 -2.35 3.51 22.51
N THR A 25 -1.50 2.52 22.25
CA THR A 25 -1.20 2.04 20.89
C THR A 25 -2.45 1.53 20.16
N ILE A 26 -3.34 0.79 20.83
CA ILE A 26 -4.58 0.28 20.22
C ILE A 26 -5.54 1.42 19.95
N PHE A 27 -5.67 2.38 20.86
CA PHE A 27 -6.52 3.57 20.65
C PHE A 27 -5.97 4.44 19.51
N LEU A 28 -4.65 4.58 19.37
CA LEU A 28 -4.01 5.26 18.25
C LEU A 28 -4.38 4.59 16.92
N PHE A 29 -4.24 3.26 16.81
CA PHE A 29 -4.62 2.52 15.61
C PHE A 29 -6.11 2.58 15.33
N MET A 30 -6.95 2.50 16.36
CA MET A 30 -8.39 2.64 16.20
C MET A 30 -8.76 4.00 15.61
N GLY A 31 -8.18 5.09 16.11
CA GLY A 31 -8.36 6.43 15.56
C GLY A 31 -7.90 6.52 14.11
N ALA A 32 -6.72 5.98 13.79
CA ALA A 32 -6.19 5.94 12.43
C ALA A 32 -7.10 5.16 11.48
N PHE A 33 -7.65 4.01 11.90
CA PHE A 33 -8.56 3.22 11.08
C PHE A 33 -9.92 3.91 10.86
N ILE A 34 -10.44 4.64 11.85
CA ILE A 34 -11.66 5.45 11.69
C ILE A 34 -11.42 6.56 10.64
N LEU A 35 -10.29 7.25 10.71
CA LEU A 35 -9.91 8.25 9.70
C LEU A 35 -9.76 7.63 8.31
N ALA A 36 -9.07 6.49 8.20
CA ALA A 36 -8.91 5.75 6.95
C ALA A 36 -10.26 5.32 6.37
N ALA A 37 -11.17 4.82 7.19
CA ALA A 37 -12.54 4.48 6.77
C ALA A 37 -13.30 5.71 6.25
N GLY A 38 -13.09 6.89 6.85
CA GLY A 38 -13.61 8.16 6.36
C GLY A 38 -13.06 8.51 4.97
N VAL A 39 -11.75 8.42 4.78
CA VAL A 39 -11.08 8.66 3.49
C VAL A 39 -11.67 7.76 2.40
N THR A 40 -11.82 6.47 2.68
CA THR A 40 -12.39 5.48 1.74
C THR A 40 -13.87 5.75 1.47
N LYS A 41 -14.67 6.05 2.50
CA LYS A 41 -16.11 6.34 2.36
C LYS A 41 -16.37 7.53 1.43
N TRP A 42 -15.54 8.55 1.48
CA TRP A 42 -15.65 9.74 0.63
C TRP A 42 -14.89 9.61 -0.70
N GLY A 43 -14.25 8.47 -0.97
CA GLY A 43 -13.51 8.20 -2.21
C GLY A 43 -12.32 9.14 -2.43
N LEU A 44 -11.77 9.73 -1.38
CA LEU A 44 -10.63 10.64 -1.46
C LEU A 44 -9.37 9.88 -1.94
N ASP A 45 -9.19 8.66 -1.47
CA ASP A 45 -8.17 7.71 -1.87
C ASP A 45 -8.16 7.49 -3.40
N ARG A 46 -9.34 7.22 -3.98
CA ARG A 46 -9.50 7.06 -5.44
C ARG A 46 -9.19 8.34 -6.20
N ARG A 47 -9.59 9.51 -5.66
CA ARG A 47 -9.27 10.81 -6.28
C ARG A 47 -7.78 11.09 -6.28
N ILE A 48 -7.08 10.80 -5.17
CA ILE A 48 -5.63 10.92 -5.06
C ILE A 48 -4.95 10.00 -6.09
N ALA A 49 -5.40 8.73 -6.19
CA ALA A 49 -4.86 7.77 -7.14
C ALA A 49 -4.96 8.28 -8.59
N LEU A 50 -6.14 8.74 -8.99
CA LEU A 50 -6.39 9.24 -10.33
C LEU A 50 -5.62 10.53 -10.62
N PHE A 51 -5.51 11.42 -9.66
CA PHE A 51 -4.71 12.65 -9.78
C PHE A 51 -3.24 12.33 -10.00
N VAL A 52 -2.64 11.46 -9.20
CA VAL A 52 -1.23 11.04 -9.37
C VAL A 52 -1.03 10.39 -10.74
N MET A 53 -1.94 9.51 -11.15
CA MET A 53 -1.88 8.85 -12.46
C MET A 53 -1.97 9.86 -13.62
N SER A 54 -2.79 10.90 -13.50
CA SER A 54 -2.89 11.95 -14.51
C SER A 54 -1.60 12.76 -14.69
N CYS A 55 -0.82 12.92 -13.62
CA CYS A 55 0.44 13.67 -13.65
C CYS A 55 1.62 12.87 -14.22
N ILE A 56 1.60 11.54 -14.09
CA ILE A 56 2.78 10.69 -14.39
C ILE A 56 2.85 10.28 -15.86
N GLY A 57 1.71 10.19 -16.53
CA GLY A 57 1.62 9.84 -17.96
C GLY A 57 1.46 8.34 -18.21
N ALA A 58 1.33 7.95 -19.50
CA ALA A 58 0.70 6.70 -19.93
C ALA A 58 1.67 5.58 -20.39
N THR A 59 2.98 5.68 -20.17
CA THR A 59 3.89 4.58 -20.51
C THR A 59 3.83 3.47 -19.44
N PRO A 60 4.00 2.17 -19.78
CA PRO A 60 3.90 1.07 -18.82
C PRO A 60 4.75 1.27 -17.57
N LYS A 61 6.00 1.67 -17.72
CA LYS A 61 6.91 1.95 -16.59
C LYS A 61 6.41 3.10 -15.71
N LYS A 62 5.86 4.16 -16.31
CA LYS A 62 5.28 5.28 -15.58
C LYS A 62 4.01 4.87 -14.84
N ILE A 63 3.17 4.03 -15.45
CA ILE A 63 1.97 3.49 -14.80
C ILE A 63 2.35 2.67 -13.56
N VAL A 64 3.34 1.78 -13.69
CA VAL A 64 3.87 1.01 -12.54
C VAL A 64 4.38 1.95 -11.45
N PHE A 65 5.18 2.97 -11.81
CA PHE A 65 5.66 3.96 -10.85
C PHE A 65 4.51 4.72 -10.18
N GLY A 66 3.50 5.14 -10.94
CA GLY A 66 2.33 5.86 -10.43
C GLY A 66 1.51 5.04 -9.45
N ILE A 67 1.23 3.79 -9.78
CA ILE A 67 0.54 2.86 -8.87
C ILE A 67 1.36 2.65 -7.59
N MET A 68 2.65 2.42 -7.73
CA MET A 68 3.54 2.26 -6.57
C MET A 68 3.55 3.50 -5.68
N LEU A 69 3.72 4.68 -6.28
CA LEU A 69 3.77 5.94 -5.53
C LEU A 69 2.46 6.21 -4.80
N THR A 70 1.32 6.05 -5.48
CA THR A 70 0.00 6.24 -4.87
C THR A 70 -0.24 5.24 -3.75
N THR A 71 -0.04 3.95 -4.03
CA THR A 71 -0.26 2.88 -3.05
C THR A 71 0.66 3.04 -1.85
N GLY A 72 1.95 3.30 -2.06
CA GLY A 72 2.91 3.50 -0.97
C GLY A 72 2.57 4.71 -0.10
N THR A 73 2.18 5.83 -0.71
CA THR A 73 1.79 7.04 0.03
C THR A 73 0.51 6.82 0.85
N LEU A 74 -0.51 6.20 0.27
CA LEU A 74 -1.76 5.91 0.98
C LEU A 74 -1.54 4.88 2.09
N SER A 75 -0.73 3.84 1.84
CA SER A 75 -0.43 2.79 2.82
C SER A 75 0.38 3.29 4.02
N ALA A 76 1.05 4.44 3.91
CA ALA A 76 1.68 5.07 5.05
C ALA A 76 0.68 5.52 6.13
N PHE A 77 -0.59 5.73 5.78
CA PHE A 77 -1.65 6.22 6.67
C PHE A 77 -2.82 5.24 6.85
N MET A 78 -2.82 4.14 6.10
CA MET A 78 -3.88 3.12 6.11
C MET A 78 -3.24 1.74 6.28
N SER A 79 -4.05 0.72 6.65
CA SER A 79 -3.51 -0.64 6.65
C SER A 79 -3.14 -1.09 5.23
N ASN A 80 -2.03 -1.83 5.09
CA ASN A 80 -1.52 -2.33 3.81
C ASN A 80 -2.60 -3.11 3.05
N THR A 81 -3.35 -3.96 3.76
CA THR A 81 -4.44 -4.78 3.18
C THR A 81 -5.58 -3.93 2.64
N ALA A 82 -6.02 -2.93 3.40
CA ALA A 82 -7.10 -2.04 2.96
C ALA A 82 -6.65 -1.22 1.74
N CYS A 83 -5.43 -0.68 1.77
CA CYS A 83 -4.86 0.06 0.65
C CYS A 83 -4.73 -0.83 -0.61
N ALA A 84 -4.20 -2.04 -0.46
CA ALA A 84 -4.08 -2.98 -1.58
C ALA A 84 -5.47 -3.34 -2.16
N ALA A 85 -6.43 -3.71 -1.31
CA ALA A 85 -7.79 -4.07 -1.75
C ALA A 85 -8.47 -2.95 -2.54
N MET A 86 -8.28 -1.69 -2.11
CA MET A 86 -8.82 -0.52 -2.80
C MET A 86 -8.13 -0.23 -4.13
N MET A 87 -6.81 -0.43 -4.20
CA MET A 87 -6.03 -0.12 -5.40
C MET A 87 -6.09 -1.22 -6.47
N VAL A 88 -6.45 -2.47 -6.12
CA VAL A 88 -6.62 -3.57 -7.09
C VAL A 88 -7.62 -3.25 -8.19
N PRO A 89 -8.84 -2.75 -7.94
CA PRO A 89 -9.76 -2.34 -9.01
C PRO A 89 -9.19 -1.26 -9.93
N VAL A 90 -8.39 -0.33 -9.40
CA VAL A 90 -7.71 0.70 -10.21
C VAL A 90 -6.66 0.06 -11.11
N ALA A 91 -5.87 -0.87 -10.59
CA ALA A 91 -4.88 -1.61 -11.36
C ALA A 91 -5.54 -2.45 -12.47
N ILE A 92 -6.64 -3.16 -12.17
CA ILE A 92 -7.41 -3.94 -13.15
C ILE A 92 -7.99 -3.03 -14.24
N ALA A 93 -8.52 -1.85 -13.90
CA ALA A 93 -9.02 -0.90 -14.88
C ALA A 93 -7.93 -0.44 -15.85
N LEU A 94 -6.69 -0.22 -15.35
CA LEU A 94 -5.55 0.13 -16.18
C LEU A 94 -5.12 -1.04 -17.09
N VAL A 95 -5.15 -2.28 -16.60
CA VAL A 95 -4.87 -3.48 -17.42
C VAL A 95 -5.90 -3.61 -18.53
N ASN A 96 -7.19 -3.49 -18.23
CA ASN A 96 -8.26 -3.59 -19.21
C ASN A 96 -8.17 -2.49 -20.31
N LEU A 97 -7.69 -1.32 -19.93
CA LEU A 97 -7.45 -0.24 -20.88
C LEU A 97 -6.33 -0.59 -21.86
N VAL A 98 -5.28 -1.26 -21.38
CA VAL A 98 -4.20 -1.81 -22.23
C VAL A 98 -4.73 -2.90 -23.16
N HIS A 99 -5.55 -3.80 -22.62
CA HIS A 99 -6.16 -4.90 -23.38
C HIS A 99 -7.00 -4.39 -24.55
N SER A 100 -7.80 -3.36 -24.35
CA SER A 100 -8.69 -2.79 -25.39
C SER A 100 -7.95 -2.18 -26.59
N THR A 101 -6.65 -1.92 -26.48
CA THR A 101 -5.84 -1.32 -27.54
C THR A 101 -5.02 -2.34 -28.35
N ASN A 102 -4.98 -3.62 -27.94
CA ASN A 102 -4.20 -4.67 -28.56
C ASN A 102 -5.05 -5.47 -29.60
N ASP A 103 -4.41 -5.95 -30.66
CA ASP A 103 -5.04 -6.87 -31.62
C ASP A 103 -5.25 -8.25 -30.93
N PRO A 104 -6.49 -8.80 -30.94
CA PRO A 104 -6.78 -10.09 -30.32
C PRO A 104 -5.97 -11.28 -30.87
N ASN A 105 -5.42 -11.15 -32.09
CA ASN A 105 -4.67 -12.22 -32.76
C ASN A 105 -3.15 -12.14 -32.51
N ASP A 106 -2.64 -11.10 -31.87
CA ASP A 106 -1.20 -10.95 -31.58
C ASP A 106 -0.84 -11.71 -30.27
N LYS A 107 -0.30 -12.92 -30.41
CA LYS A 107 0.16 -13.75 -29.28
C LYS A 107 1.29 -13.09 -28.48
N GLU A 108 2.15 -12.30 -29.11
CA GLU A 108 3.21 -11.59 -28.40
C GLU A 108 2.65 -10.41 -27.58
N ALA A 109 1.63 -9.74 -28.08
CA ALA A 109 0.91 -8.70 -27.34
C ALA A 109 0.25 -9.30 -26.09
N ALA A 110 -0.39 -10.46 -26.18
CA ALA A 110 -1.00 -11.15 -25.06
C ALA A 110 0.03 -11.54 -23.96
N VAL A 111 1.22 -11.99 -24.36
CA VAL A 111 2.30 -12.32 -23.41
C VAL A 111 2.82 -11.05 -22.73
N ARG A 112 3.00 -9.95 -23.45
CA ARG A 112 3.44 -8.66 -22.89
C ARG A 112 2.41 -8.11 -21.91
N GLU A 113 1.13 -8.19 -22.23
CA GLU A 113 0.03 -7.79 -21.36
C GLU A 113 -0.02 -8.59 -20.06
N HIS A 114 0.12 -9.92 -20.16
CA HIS A 114 0.17 -10.79 -18.99
C HIS A 114 1.35 -10.41 -18.06
N ARG A 115 2.53 -10.17 -18.64
CA ARG A 115 3.70 -9.70 -17.88
C ARG A 115 3.47 -8.34 -17.23
N PHE A 116 2.84 -7.40 -17.94
CA PHE A 116 2.48 -6.09 -17.39
C PHE A 116 1.51 -6.22 -16.22
N THR A 117 0.49 -7.06 -16.36
CA THR A 117 -0.49 -7.32 -15.30
C THR A 117 0.17 -7.86 -14.04
N ILE A 118 1.05 -8.86 -14.17
CA ILE A 118 1.79 -9.42 -13.02
C ILE A 118 2.67 -8.34 -12.39
N CYS A 119 3.41 -7.59 -13.20
CA CYS A 119 4.27 -6.51 -12.71
C CYS A 119 3.47 -5.47 -11.92
N LEU A 120 2.31 -5.06 -12.42
CA LEU A 120 1.47 -4.04 -11.81
C LEU A 120 0.89 -4.51 -10.47
N LEU A 121 0.43 -5.76 -10.40
CA LEU A 121 -0.10 -6.33 -9.15
C LEU A 121 1.00 -6.57 -8.12
N LEU A 122 2.18 -7.03 -8.52
CA LEU A 122 3.33 -7.15 -7.62
C LEU A 122 3.80 -5.77 -7.13
N ALA A 123 3.87 -4.79 -8.02
CA ALA A 123 4.24 -3.41 -7.69
C ALA A 123 3.28 -2.82 -6.65
N LEU A 124 1.98 -3.07 -6.81
CA LEU A 124 0.95 -2.67 -5.85
C LEU A 124 1.17 -3.34 -4.49
N ALA A 125 1.37 -4.65 -4.45
CA ALA A 125 1.54 -5.40 -3.20
C ALA A 125 2.80 -4.98 -2.44
N TYR A 126 3.94 -4.86 -3.13
CA TYR A 126 5.19 -4.42 -2.51
C TYR A 126 5.12 -2.98 -2.04
N SER A 127 4.55 -2.08 -2.84
CA SER A 127 4.44 -0.66 -2.44
C SER A 127 3.51 -0.46 -1.25
N ALA A 128 2.43 -1.25 -1.12
CA ALA A 128 1.59 -1.24 0.08
C ALA A 128 2.38 -1.61 1.33
N SER A 129 3.20 -2.68 1.26
CA SER A 129 4.02 -3.12 2.38
C SER A 129 5.13 -2.12 2.72
N ILE A 130 5.81 -1.58 1.71
CA ILE A 130 6.88 -0.58 1.86
C ILE A 130 6.32 0.72 2.45
N GLY A 131 5.19 1.20 1.94
CA GLY A 131 4.53 2.40 2.44
C GLY A 131 4.13 2.30 3.91
N GLY A 132 3.62 1.14 4.32
CA GLY A 132 3.25 0.86 5.71
C GLY A 132 4.40 0.94 6.71
N MET A 133 5.66 0.84 6.27
CA MET A 133 6.82 1.04 7.14
C MET A 133 7.17 2.50 7.36
N ALA A 134 6.72 3.40 6.49
CA ALA A 134 7.11 4.82 6.52
C ALA A 134 6.63 5.54 7.78
N THR A 135 5.44 5.20 8.28
CA THR A 135 4.86 5.83 9.47
C THR A 135 4.53 4.79 10.55
N LEU A 136 4.40 5.27 11.78
CA LEU A 136 4.06 4.41 12.91
C LEU A 136 2.68 3.75 12.75
N ILE A 137 1.71 4.46 12.18
CA ILE A 137 0.32 4.01 12.02
C ILE A 137 0.08 3.19 10.76
N GLY A 138 1.02 3.17 9.81
CA GLY A 138 0.87 2.45 8.54
C GLY A 138 0.81 0.93 8.70
N SER A 139 1.42 0.37 9.75
CA SER A 139 1.40 -1.07 9.99
C SER A 139 1.40 -1.41 11.49
N PRO A 140 0.56 -2.36 11.96
CA PRO A 140 0.51 -2.77 13.36
C PRO A 140 1.84 -3.21 13.98
N PRO A 141 2.74 -3.93 13.28
CA PRO A 141 4.06 -4.27 13.81
C PRO A 141 4.89 -3.07 14.28
N ASN A 142 4.76 -1.92 13.64
CA ASN A 142 5.46 -0.70 14.02
C ASN A 142 5.07 -0.24 15.44
N GLY A 143 3.77 -0.28 15.74
CA GLY A 143 3.26 0.05 17.06
C GLY A 143 3.63 -0.97 18.13
N ILE A 144 3.70 -2.27 17.77
CA ILE A 144 4.15 -3.33 18.69
C ILE A 144 5.62 -3.09 19.03
N TYR A 145 6.47 -2.76 18.06
CA TYR A 145 7.87 -2.44 18.29
C TYR A 145 8.03 -1.22 19.21
N MET A 146 7.27 -0.14 18.97
CA MET A 146 7.29 1.04 19.82
C MET A 146 6.98 0.69 21.29
N ARG A 147 5.92 -0.08 21.50
CA ARG A 147 5.53 -0.52 22.84
C ARG A 147 6.59 -1.40 23.49
N PHE A 148 7.23 -2.27 22.74
CA PHE A 148 8.34 -3.10 23.23
C PHE A 148 9.52 -2.23 23.68
N MET A 149 9.88 -1.21 22.90
CA MET A 149 10.97 -0.28 23.25
C MET A 149 10.65 0.49 24.53
N GLU A 150 9.42 0.96 24.68
CA GLU A 150 8.99 1.66 25.88
C GLU A 150 9.01 0.77 27.12
N GLN A 151 8.49 -0.46 27.02
CA GLN A 151 8.43 -1.39 28.16
C GLN A 151 9.79 -1.95 28.55
N THR A 152 10.68 -2.18 27.58
CA THR A 152 11.97 -2.85 27.83
C THR A 152 13.09 -1.86 28.14
N TYR A 153 13.09 -0.71 27.45
CA TYR A 153 14.18 0.26 27.52
C TYR A 153 13.76 1.61 28.13
N GLY A 154 12.48 1.78 28.44
CA GLY A 154 11.96 3.05 28.95
C GLY A 154 12.01 4.20 27.95
N THR A 155 12.23 3.90 26.66
CA THR A 155 12.37 4.90 25.62
C THR A 155 11.07 5.03 24.85
N SER A 156 10.42 6.20 24.93
CA SER A 156 9.25 6.51 24.12
C SER A 156 9.69 6.94 22.71
N VAL A 157 9.19 6.24 21.69
CA VAL A 157 9.42 6.60 20.28
C VAL A 157 8.24 7.39 19.77
N SER A 158 8.44 8.67 19.41
CA SER A 158 7.39 9.48 18.82
C SER A 158 7.14 9.10 17.36
N ILE A 159 5.95 9.49 16.82
CA ILE A 159 5.62 9.30 15.39
C ILE A 159 6.68 9.97 14.51
N VAL A 160 7.13 11.16 14.89
CA VAL A 160 8.14 11.93 14.13
C VAL A 160 9.51 11.24 14.17
N ASP A 161 9.91 10.68 15.30
CA ASP A 161 11.19 9.97 15.42
C ASP A 161 11.18 8.69 14.60
N TRP A 162 10.05 7.97 14.57
CA TRP A 162 9.87 6.85 13.66
C TRP A 162 10.03 7.28 12.21
N MET A 163 9.37 8.36 11.79
CA MET A 163 9.39 8.84 10.40
C MET A 163 10.79 9.28 9.93
N LYS A 164 11.63 9.79 10.83
CA LYS A 164 13.03 10.15 10.50
C LYS A 164 13.84 8.97 9.96
N VAL A 165 13.51 7.75 10.37
CA VAL A 165 14.16 6.52 9.91
C VAL A 165 13.26 5.78 8.92
N GLY A 166 11.99 5.65 9.20
CA GLY A 166 11.03 4.90 8.39
C GLY A 166 10.85 5.46 6.98
N VAL A 167 10.75 6.78 6.84
CA VAL A 167 10.57 7.42 5.51
C VAL A 167 11.80 7.22 4.62
N PRO A 168 13.04 7.51 5.04
CA PRO A 168 14.22 7.24 4.20
C PRO A 168 14.36 5.77 3.81
N VAL A 169 14.11 4.84 4.73
CA VAL A 169 14.15 3.40 4.44
C VAL A 169 13.06 3.01 3.44
N ALA A 170 11.83 3.49 3.62
CA ALA A 170 10.74 3.24 2.70
C ALA A 170 11.04 3.79 1.30
N VAL A 171 11.58 5.00 1.20
CA VAL A 171 11.97 5.59 -0.10
C VAL A 171 13.06 4.77 -0.77
N MET A 172 14.10 4.36 -0.04
CA MET A 172 15.15 3.51 -0.60
C MET A 172 14.60 2.17 -1.10
N MET A 173 13.79 1.50 -0.30
CA MET A 173 13.17 0.23 -0.69
C MET A 173 12.20 0.39 -1.87
N PHE A 174 11.47 1.49 -1.93
CA PHE A 174 10.60 1.83 -3.04
C PHE A 174 11.39 1.96 -4.35
N LEU A 175 12.49 2.69 -4.34
CA LEU A 175 13.34 2.85 -5.52
C LEU A 175 13.96 1.51 -5.96
N VAL A 176 14.43 0.70 -5.02
CA VAL A 176 14.96 -0.64 -5.30
C VAL A 176 13.86 -1.54 -5.87
N ALA A 177 12.70 -1.59 -5.25
CA ALA A 177 11.57 -2.40 -5.73
C ALA A 177 11.12 -1.98 -7.14
N TYR A 178 10.99 -0.67 -7.38
CA TYR A 178 10.67 -0.16 -8.71
C TYR A 178 11.73 -0.53 -9.74
N PHE A 179 13.02 -0.36 -9.42
CA PHE A 179 14.11 -0.70 -10.33
C PHE A 179 14.11 -2.20 -10.69
N VAL A 180 13.97 -3.06 -9.69
CA VAL A 180 13.92 -4.52 -9.87
C VAL A 180 12.72 -4.92 -10.74
N LEU A 181 11.52 -4.44 -10.39
CA LEU A 181 10.31 -4.77 -11.12
C LEU A 181 10.35 -4.23 -12.57
N ALA A 182 10.60 -2.93 -12.74
CA ALA A 182 10.47 -2.28 -14.04
C ALA A 182 11.65 -2.53 -14.99
N ASN A 183 12.85 -2.88 -14.49
CA ASN A 183 14.04 -2.99 -15.34
C ASN A 183 14.70 -4.38 -15.33
N ILE A 184 14.51 -5.19 -14.29
CA ILE A 184 15.10 -6.53 -14.20
C ILE A 184 14.06 -7.60 -14.55
N MET A 185 12.95 -7.66 -13.77
CA MET A 185 11.98 -8.74 -13.93
C MET A 185 11.08 -8.58 -15.16
N PHE A 186 10.69 -7.35 -15.46
CA PHE A 186 9.71 -7.04 -16.53
C PHE A 186 10.26 -6.05 -17.55
N ARG A 187 11.52 -6.29 -18.00
CA ARG A 187 12.22 -5.41 -18.94
C ARG A 187 11.45 -5.22 -20.25
N ASP A 188 10.78 -6.26 -20.74
CA ASP A 188 10.10 -6.31 -22.04
C ASP A 188 8.60 -5.99 -21.95
N MET A 189 8.21 -5.06 -21.08
CA MET A 189 6.81 -4.61 -21.00
C MET A 189 6.33 -3.86 -22.26
N GLY A 190 7.10 -3.88 -23.34
CA GLY A 190 6.81 -3.32 -24.66
C GLY A 190 6.55 -1.80 -24.65
N ALA A 191 6.90 -1.14 -25.72
CA ALA A 191 6.41 0.20 -26.01
C ALA A 191 4.95 0.09 -26.51
N VAL A 192 4.00 -0.09 -25.60
CA VAL A 192 2.60 0.10 -25.95
C VAL A 192 2.41 1.60 -26.18
N SER A 193 2.17 1.97 -27.44
CA SER A 193 1.99 3.36 -27.82
C SER A 193 0.62 3.84 -27.35
N TYR A 194 0.59 4.43 -26.17
CA TYR A 194 -0.63 5.05 -25.61
C TYR A 194 -0.84 6.47 -26.17
N THR A 195 -0.76 6.65 -27.49
CA THR A 195 -0.88 7.97 -28.12
C THR A 195 -2.27 8.61 -27.95
N HIS A 196 -3.25 7.91 -27.40
CA HIS A 196 -4.62 8.40 -27.23
C HIS A 196 -5.27 8.14 -25.87
N LEU A 197 -4.47 7.94 -24.80
CA LEU A 197 -5.00 7.92 -23.45
C LEU A 197 -5.35 9.33 -22.96
N THR A 198 -6.45 9.85 -23.43
CA THR A 198 -7.21 10.81 -22.64
C THR A 198 -7.82 10.01 -21.49
N LEU A 199 -7.22 10.09 -20.30
CA LEU A 199 -7.87 9.63 -19.07
C LEU A 199 -9.28 10.23 -19.07
N PRO A 200 -10.34 9.42 -18.84
CA PRO A 200 -11.70 9.95 -18.83
C PRO A 200 -11.72 11.13 -17.86
N THR A 201 -12.00 12.31 -18.39
CA THR A 201 -12.20 13.50 -17.58
C THR A 201 -13.32 13.18 -16.62
N ILE A 202 -12.94 12.88 -15.38
CA ILE A 202 -13.91 12.68 -14.30
C ILE A 202 -14.54 14.05 -14.11
N ARG A 203 -15.77 14.22 -14.59
CA ARG A 203 -16.61 15.32 -14.13
C ARG A 203 -16.75 15.14 -12.62
N LEU A 204 -16.13 16.05 -11.90
CA LEU A 204 -16.29 16.25 -10.46
C LEU A 204 -17.73 16.64 -10.16
#